data_dd8e5a9ca500cf243d2734309e615fa2
#
_entry.id   dd8e5a9ca500cf243d2734309e615fa2
#
_cell.length_a   1.000
_cell.length_b   1.000
_cell.length_c   1.000
_cell.angle_alpha   90.00
_cell.angle_beta   90.00
_cell.angle_gamma   90.00
#
_symmetry.space_group_name_H-M   'P 1'
#
loop_
_entity.id
_entity.type
_entity.pdbx_description
1 polymer ?
#
loop_
_entity_poly.entity_id
_entity_poly.type
_entity_poly.pdbx_seq_one_letter_code
_entity_poly.pdbx_strand_id
1 'polypeptide(L)'
;MSTTTRAAPYAGLPWSFRFKVLGLLVVAGLLIVLLALALEGHPGAINVTVAGGLAHVGAPAPDFTTRTLEGAPLRLSQLRGKPVVLNFWATWCAPCQDEMPLIQRASDLYGPRGLTIVAVDYQQTDSGAMKAFLSKVGVRFPAVYDPAGQIAGEYGVNVGLPVSIFIDRSGMVNFIQLGQMSNSILEQHIRSIV
;
A
#
# COMPACT_ATOMS: atom_id res chain seq x y z
N MET A 1 13.60 -86.59 -4.77
CA MET A 1 14.03 -85.17 -5.04
C MET A 1 12.81 -84.27 -4.86
N SER A 2 12.68 -83.67 -3.69
CA SER A 2 11.55 -82.77 -3.35
C SER A 2 11.97 -81.33 -3.46
N THR A 3 11.44 -80.66 -4.42
CA THR A 3 11.66 -79.18 -4.59
C THR A 3 10.63 -78.45 -3.73
N THR A 4 11.11 -77.87 -2.66
CA THR A 4 10.31 -77.00 -1.76
C THR A 4 10.29 -75.57 -2.37
N THR A 5 9.14 -75.22 -2.93
CA THR A 5 8.90 -73.86 -3.41
C THR A 5 8.55 -72.93 -2.20
N ARG A 6 9.47 -72.07 -1.79
CA ARG A 6 9.18 -71.06 -0.79
C ARG A 6 8.24 -70.00 -1.39
N ALA A 7 7.04 -69.91 -0.90
CA ALA A 7 6.12 -68.81 -1.20
C ALA A 7 6.60 -67.53 -0.54
N ALA A 8 6.60 -66.42 -1.29
CA ALA A 8 6.99 -65.10 -0.82
C ALA A 8 5.99 -64.52 0.20
N PRO A 9 6.45 -63.82 1.25
CA PRO A 9 5.61 -63.39 2.39
C PRO A 9 4.83 -62.10 2.18
N TYR A 10 4.45 -61.77 0.98
CA TYR A 10 3.61 -60.60 0.70
C TYR A 10 2.25 -60.94 0.15
N ALA A 11 1.51 -61.75 0.89
CA ALA A 11 0.06 -61.91 0.67
C ALA A 11 -0.64 -60.61 0.97
N GLY A 12 -1.26 -60.03 -0.06
CA GLY A 12 -1.70 -58.63 -0.14
C GLY A 12 -2.56 -58.14 1.01
N LEU A 13 -2.25 -56.90 1.45
CA LEU A 13 -3.16 -56.11 2.26
C LEU A 13 -4.57 -56.13 1.62
N PRO A 14 -5.64 -56.27 2.42
CA PRO A 14 -7.01 -56.29 1.89
C PRO A 14 -7.30 -55.01 1.11
N TRP A 15 -7.97 -55.16 -0.01
CA TRP A 15 -8.29 -54.09 -0.95
C TRP A 15 -8.88 -52.84 -0.25
N SER A 16 -9.74 -53.07 0.75
CA SER A 16 -10.31 -52.00 1.59
C SER A 16 -9.24 -51.15 2.32
N PHE A 17 -8.09 -51.74 2.69
CA PHE A 17 -6.99 -51.04 3.33
C PHE A 17 -6.22 -50.16 2.32
N ARG A 18 -6.05 -50.62 1.10
CA ARG A 18 -5.38 -49.90 0.01
C ARG A 18 -6.15 -48.62 -0.36
N PHE A 19 -7.50 -48.69 -0.41
CA PHE A 19 -8.32 -47.48 -0.67
C PHE A 19 -8.31 -46.52 0.50
N LYS A 20 -8.26 -46.99 1.75
CA LYS A 20 -8.11 -46.08 2.92
C LYS A 20 -6.79 -45.37 2.93
N VAL A 21 -5.69 -46.06 2.62
CA VAL A 21 -4.35 -45.45 2.55
C VAL A 21 -4.27 -44.47 1.38
N LEU A 22 -4.81 -44.81 0.20
CA LEU A 22 -4.85 -43.89 -0.95
C LEU A 22 -5.69 -42.65 -0.66
N GLY A 23 -6.84 -42.79 -0.03
CA GLY A 23 -7.68 -41.68 0.42
C GLY A 23 -6.96 -40.77 1.41
N LEU A 24 -6.23 -41.33 2.37
CA LEU A 24 -5.44 -40.55 3.34
C LEU A 24 -4.31 -39.76 2.66
N LEU A 25 -3.62 -40.36 1.70
CA LEU A 25 -2.56 -39.69 0.95
C LEU A 25 -3.09 -38.55 0.07
N VAL A 26 -4.27 -38.72 -0.55
CA VAL A 26 -4.93 -37.68 -1.34
C VAL A 26 -5.34 -36.51 -0.44
N VAL A 27 -5.94 -36.80 0.73
CA VAL A 27 -6.32 -35.75 1.69
C VAL A 27 -5.09 -35.02 2.24
N ALA A 28 -4.02 -35.73 2.58
CA ALA A 28 -2.76 -35.15 3.03
C ALA A 28 -2.12 -34.29 1.94
N GLY A 29 -2.13 -34.75 0.69
CA GLY A 29 -1.64 -33.95 -0.46
C GLY A 29 -2.44 -32.67 -0.68
N LEU A 30 -3.78 -32.76 -0.58
CA LEU A 30 -4.66 -31.58 -0.69
C LEU A 30 -4.42 -30.57 0.45
N LEU A 31 -4.22 -31.05 1.68
CA LEU A 31 -3.90 -30.19 2.82
C LEU A 31 -2.54 -29.50 2.67
N ILE A 32 -1.52 -30.21 2.14
CA ILE A 32 -0.21 -29.62 1.86
C ILE A 32 -0.32 -28.54 0.78
N VAL A 33 -1.08 -28.78 -0.30
CA VAL A 33 -1.30 -27.80 -1.36
C VAL A 33 -2.07 -26.58 -0.82
N LEU A 34 -3.12 -26.79 -0.01
CA LEU A 34 -3.86 -25.69 0.61
C LEU A 34 -2.98 -24.89 1.59
N LEU A 35 -2.12 -25.57 2.34
CA LEU A 35 -1.16 -24.91 3.24
C LEU A 35 -0.09 -24.14 2.44
N ALA A 36 0.41 -24.72 1.34
CA ALA A 36 1.36 -24.03 0.46
C ALA A 36 0.73 -22.77 -0.18
N LEU A 37 -0.51 -22.87 -0.66
CA LEU A 37 -1.28 -21.73 -1.19
C LEU A 37 -1.58 -20.66 -0.12
N ALA A 38 -1.75 -21.06 1.14
CA ALA A 38 -1.93 -20.14 2.27
C ALA A 38 -0.63 -19.49 2.73
N LEU A 39 0.52 -20.16 2.52
CA LEU A 39 1.87 -19.65 2.84
C LEU A 39 2.50 -18.86 1.70
N GLU A 40 2.04 -19.05 0.47
CA GLU A 40 2.37 -18.13 -0.64
C GLU A 40 1.69 -16.80 -0.32
N GLY A 41 2.48 -15.92 0.31
CA GLY A 41 2.03 -14.57 0.66
C GLY A 41 1.37 -13.93 -0.55
N HIS A 42 0.18 -13.41 -0.38
CA HIS A 42 -0.62 -12.78 -1.44
C HIS A 42 0.29 -11.84 -2.25
N PRO A 43 0.40 -12.01 -3.58
CA PRO A 43 1.17 -11.10 -4.41
C PRO A 43 0.42 -9.76 -4.44
N GLY A 44 0.69 -8.91 -3.49
CA GLY A 44 -0.01 -7.65 -3.27
C GLY A 44 0.08 -7.12 -1.85
N ALA A 45 0.62 -7.89 -0.89
CA ALA A 45 0.89 -7.37 0.44
C ALA A 45 1.93 -6.25 0.35
N ILE A 46 1.45 -5.00 0.41
CA ILE A 46 2.33 -3.83 0.49
C ILE A 46 2.82 -3.76 1.93
N ASN A 47 4.13 -4.00 2.10
CA ASN A 47 4.76 -3.79 3.39
C ASN A 47 4.95 -2.28 3.58
N VAL A 48 4.11 -1.66 4.41
CA VAL A 48 4.28 -0.28 4.88
C VAL A 48 5.05 -0.35 6.19
N THR A 49 6.19 0.34 6.23
CA THR A 49 6.95 0.53 7.47
C THR A 49 6.90 2.00 7.81
N VAL A 50 6.44 2.34 9.00
CA VAL A 50 6.37 3.71 9.52
C VAL A 50 7.26 3.81 10.75
N ALA A 51 8.00 4.90 10.87
CA ALA A 51 8.87 5.18 12.01
C ALA A 51 8.70 6.65 12.42
N GLY A 52 8.41 6.86 13.69
CA GLY A 52 8.20 8.20 14.28
C GLY A 52 6.93 8.24 15.11
N GLY A 53 6.62 9.41 15.65
CA GLY A 53 5.37 9.69 16.36
C GLY A 53 4.36 10.39 15.44
N LEU A 54 3.21 10.77 16.00
CA LEU A 54 2.18 11.50 15.26
C LEU A 54 2.73 12.80 14.65
N ALA A 55 2.40 13.03 13.38
CA ALA A 55 2.79 14.23 12.67
C ALA A 55 2.20 15.49 13.32
N HIS A 56 3.03 16.49 13.55
CA HIS A 56 2.61 17.83 14.02
C HIS A 56 3.49 18.91 13.43
N VAL A 57 2.94 20.11 13.30
CA VAL A 57 3.67 21.26 12.74
C VAL A 57 4.90 21.57 13.59
N GLY A 58 6.03 21.80 12.94
CA GLY A 58 7.31 22.07 13.57
C GLY A 58 8.11 20.82 13.98
N ALA A 59 7.61 19.61 13.68
CA ALA A 59 8.32 18.36 13.94
C ALA A 59 8.77 17.69 12.63
N PRO A 60 9.76 16.77 12.71
CA PRO A 60 10.08 15.91 11.58
C PRO A 60 8.88 15.09 11.14
N ALA A 61 8.63 15.04 9.83
CA ALA A 61 7.60 14.19 9.27
C ALA A 61 7.91 12.70 9.57
N PRO A 62 6.96 11.90 10.08
CA PRO A 62 7.13 10.47 10.27
C PRO A 62 7.60 9.79 8.98
N ASP A 63 8.73 9.06 9.05
CA ASP A 63 9.27 8.38 7.88
C ASP A 63 8.49 7.10 7.61
N PHE A 64 8.21 6.83 6.35
CA PHE A 64 7.58 5.58 5.94
C PHE A 64 8.24 5.03 4.68
N THR A 65 8.14 3.71 4.52
CA THR A 65 8.56 2.99 3.32
C THR A 65 7.38 2.21 2.78
N THR A 66 7.10 2.38 1.49
CA THR A 66 5.99 1.71 0.81
C THR A 66 6.31 1.56 -0.69
N ARG A 67 5.31 1.18 -1.48
CA ARG A 67 5.38 1.18 -2.94
C ARG A 67 4.29 2.06 -3.51
N THR A 68 4.59 2.68 -4.65
CA THR A 68 3.55 3.36 -5.44
C THR A 68 2.58 2.34 -6.04
N LEU A 69 1.46 2.82 -6.54
CA LEU A 69 0.48 1.98 -7.25
C LEU A 69 1.09 1.30 -8.50
N GLU A 70 2.15 1.88 -9.08
CA GLU A 70 2.93 1.33 -10.21
C GLU A 70 4.00 0.34 -9.75
N GLY A 71 4.16 0.12 -8.43
CA GLY A 71 5.11 -0.83 -7.85
C GLY A 71 6.50 -0.27 -7.56
N ALA A 72 6.77 1.00 -7.84
CA ALA A 72 8.06 1.62 -7.54
C ALA A 72 8.24 1.79 -6.01
N PRO A 73 9.44 1.55 -5.47
CA PRO A 73 9.71 1.80 -4.05
C PRO A 73 9.64 3.30 -3.76
N LEU A 74 9.03 3.66 -2.63
CA LEU A 74 8.96 5.02 -2.13
C LEU A 74 9.29 5.04 -0.65
N ARG A 75 10.25 5.86 -0.26
CA ARG A 75 10.56 6.17 1.13
C ARG A 75 10.58 7.68 1.31
N LEU A 76 9.85 8.19 2.29
CA LEU A 76 9.72 9.63 2.49
C LEU A 76 11.08 10.29 2.77
N SER A 77 11.94 9.70 3.60
CA SER A 77 13.26 10.26 3.91
C SER A 77 14.20 10.36 2.71
N GLN A 78 13.96 9.63 1.61
CA GLN A 78 14.72 9.77 0.36
C GLN A 78 14.31 11.02 -0.43
N LEU A 79 13.20 11.68 -0.06
CA LEU A 79 12.77 12.93 -0.66
C LEU A 79 13.34 14.17 0.07
N ARG A 80 14.16 14.00 1.11
CA ARG A 80 14.82 15.12 1.78
C ARG A 80 15.59 15.98 0.77
N GLY A 81 15.59 17.29 0.99
CA GLY A 81 16.10 18.28 0.04
C GLY A 81 15.06 18.76 -0.97
N LYS A 82 13.91 18.08 -1.06
CA LYS A 82 12.75 18.50 -1.86
C LYS A 82 11.59 18.86 -0.95
N PRO A 83 10.80 19.89 -1.28
CA PRO A 83 9.52 20.13 -0.63
C PRO A 83 8.55 19.01 -1.01
N VAL A 84 7.74 18.53 -0.06
CA VAL A 84 6.80 17.41 -0.26
C VAL A 84 5.41 17.81 0.20
N VAL A 85 4.40 17.41 -0.57
CA VAL A 85 3.00 17.44 -0.13
C VAL A 85 2.49 16.00 -0.10
N LEU A 86 2.07 15.52 1.07
CA LEU A 86 1.32 14.28 1.19
C LEU A 86 -0.17 14.64 1.20
N ASN A 87 -0.92 14.13 0.24
CA ASN A 87 -2.37 14.33 0.19
C ASN A 87 -3.08 13.01 0.47
N PHE A 88 -3.75 12.94 1.61
CA PHE A 88 -4.56 11.79 2.03
C PHE A 88 -5.95 11.90 1.42
N TRP A 89 -6.37 10.86 0.73
CA TRP A 89 -7.58 10.85 -0.08
C TRP A 89 -8.23 9.46 -0.18
N ALA A 90 -9.44 9.40 -0.74
CA ALA A 90 -10.10 8.15 -1.09
C ALA A 90 -11.02 8.34 -2.30
N THR A 91 -11.31 7.24 -3.03
CA THR A 91 -12.20 7.26 -4.20
C THR A 91 -13.66 7.57 -3.83
N TRP A 92 -14.08 7.31 -2.62
CA TRP A 92 -15.43 7.61 -2.10
C TRP A 92 -15.55 9.02 -1.50
N CYS A 93 -14.44 9.76 -1.40
CA CYS A 93 -14.39 11.11 -0.84
C CYS A 93 -14.65 12.14 -1.96
N ALA A 94 -15.88 12.65 -2.08
CA ALA A 94 -16.24 13.61 -3.11
C ALA A 94 -15.36 14.89 -3.11
N PRO A 95 -15.10 15.57 -1.96
CA PRO A 95 -14.22 16.73 -1.94
C PRO A 95 -12.77 16.40 -2.34
N CYS A 96 -12.31 15.16 -2.08
CA CYS A 96 -10.99 14.71 -2.55
C CYS A 96 -10.95 14.60 -4.09
N GLN A 97 -12.01 14.04 -4.68
CA GLN A 97 -12.12 13.93 -6.14
C GLN A 97 -12.08 15.31 -6.82
N ASP A 98 -12.80 16.28 -6.25
CA ASP A 98 -12.87 17.65 -6.76
C ASP A 98 -11.53 18.38 -6.64
N GLU A 99 -10.70 18.03 -5.64
CA GLU A 99 -9.40 18.65 -5.39
C GLU A 99 -8.27 18.11 -6.28
N MET A 100 -8.35 16.85 -6.72
CA MET A 100 -7.27 16.18 -7.49
C MET A 100 -6.80 16.96 -8.73
N PRO A 101 -7.67 17.54 -9.57
CA PRO A 101 -7.22 18.36 -10.71
C PRO A 101 -6.45 19.60 -10.29
N LEU A 102 -6.78 20.20 -9.14
CA LEU A 102 -6.05 21.35 -8.59
C LEU A 102 -4.65 20.94 -8.15
N ILE A 103 -4.53 19.82 -7.42
CA ILE A 103 -3.26 19.25 -6.96
C ILE A 103 -2.39 18.85 -8.16
N GLN A 104 -2.98 18.30 -9.23
CA GLN A 104 -2.24 17.97 -10.45
C GLN A 104 -1.66 19.24 -11.12
N ARG A 105 -2.43 20.31 -11.23
CA ARG A 105 -1.91 21.59 -11.75
C ARG A 105 -0.75 22.12 -10.91
N ALA A 106 -0.85 22.03 -9.59
CA ALA A 106 0.25 22.41 -8.69
C ALA A 106 1.50 21.53 -8.91
N SER A 107 1.32 20.23 -9.11
CA SER A 107 2.41 19.32 -9.46
C SER A 107 3.10 19.72 -10.77
N ASP A 108 2.33 20.08 -11.78
CA ASP A 108 2.88 20.53 -13.08
C ASP A 108 3.65 21.85 -12.97
N LEU A 109 3.14 22.80 -12.16
CA LEU A 109 3.71 24.12 -12.02
C LEU A 109 4.97 24.14 -11.13
N TYR A 110 4.94 23.40 -10.03
CA TYR A 110 6.00 23.42 -9.02
C TYR A 110 6.94 22.21 -9.07
N GLY A 111 6.57 21.12 -9.76
CA GLY A 111 7.42 19.96 -9.98
C GLY A 111 8.78 20.31 -10.57
N PRO A 112 8.88 21.15 -11.63
CA PRO A 112 10.16 21.63 -12.16
C PRO A 112 11.00 22.42 -11.15
N ARG A 113 10.40 22.93 -10.07
CA ARG A 113 11.08 23.63 -8.96
C ARG A 113 11.43 22.68 -7.80
N GLY A 114 11.20 21.38 -7.99
CA GLY A 114 11.56 20.31 -7.05
C GLY A 114 10.43 19.85 -6.13
N LEU A 115 9.21 20.42 -6.22
CA LEU A 115 8.08 19.93 -5.44
C LEU A 115 7.77 18.48 -5.80
N THR A 116 7.60 17.63 -4.79
CA THR A 116 7.07 16.28 -4.93
C THR A 116 5.72 16.19 -4.25
N ILE A 117 4.69 15.75 -4.97
CA ILE A 117 3.38 15.45 -4.40
C ILE A 117 3.22 13.94 -4.36
N VAL A 118 2.66 13.42 -3.27
CA VAL A 118 2.35 11.99 -3.10
C VAL A 118 0.90 11.88 -2.63
N ALA A 119 0.06 11.23 -3.41
CA ALA A 119 -1.27 10.85 -2.98
C ALA A 119 -1.17 9.62 -2.07
N VAL A 120 -1.70 9.70 -0.86
CA VAL A 120 -1.73 8.60 0.09
C VAL A 120 -3.16 8.11 0.23
N ASP A 121 -3.37 6.86 -0.10
CA ASP A 121 -4.67 6.22 0.08
C ASP A 121 -5.10 6.20 1.55
N TYR A 122 -6.41 6.28 1.78
CA TYR A 122 -6.99 6.14 3.11
C TYR A 122 -7.88 4.89 3.16
N GLN A 123 -7.30 3.79 3.61
CA GLN A 123 -7.98 2.54 3.97
C GLN A 123 -8.88 1.95 2.87
N GLN A 124 -8.55 2.12 1.61
CA GLN A 124 -9.26 1.47 0.52
C GLN A 124 -8.68 0.08 0.25
N THR A 125 -9.53 -0.84 -0.18
CA THR A 125 -9.13 -2.22 -0.50
C THR A 125 -9.05 -2.49 -2.00
N ASP A 126 -9.55 -1.57 -2.84
CA ASP A 126 -9.55 -1.71 -4.31
C ASP A 126 -8.54 -0.77 -4.96
N SER A 127 -7.33 -1.26 -5.15
CA SER A 127 -6.27 -0.53 -5.86
C SER A 127 -6.57 -0.34 -7.35
N GLY A 128 -7.41 -1.18 -7.94
CA GLY A 128 -7.84 -1.05 -9.33
C GLY A 128 -8.77 0.16 -9.53
N ALA A 129 -9.74 0.35 -8.63
CA ALA A 129 -10.61 1.52 -8.63
C ALA A 129 -9.82 2.82 -8.43
N MET A 130 -8.80 2.81 -7.56
CA MET A 130 -7.90 3.95 -7.37
C MET A 130 -7.16 4.31 -8.66
N LYS A 131 -6.51 3.34 -9.31
CA LYS A 131 -5.80 3.55 -10.57
C LYS A 131 -6.73 4.09 -11.66
N ALA A 132 -7.91 3.51 -11.79
CA ALA A 132 -8.91 3.93 -12.77
C ALA A 132 -9.34 5.39 -12.53
N PHE A 133 -9.59 5.76 -11.27
CA PHE A 133 -9.95 7.13 -10.91
C PHE A 133 -8.80 8.12 -11.21
N LEU A 134 -7.59 7.86 -10.72
CA LEU A 134 -6.43 8.73 -10.93
C LEU A 134 -6.12 8.92 -12.42
N SER A 135 -6.21 7.85 -13.21
CA SER A 135 -6.08 7.92 -14.67
C SER A 135 -7.17 8.77 -15.31
N LYS A 136 -8.43 8.61 -14.89
CA LYS A 136 -9.57 9.39 -15.41
C LYS A 136 -9.41 10.88 -15.19
N VAL A 137 -8.87 11.29 -14.03
CA VAL A 137 -8.65 12.71 -13.69
C VAL A 137 -7.27 13.22 -14.12
N GLY A 138 -6.45 12.39 -14.76
CA GLY A 138 -5.15 12.76 -15.33
C GLY A 138 -4.05 13.00 -14.31
N VAL A 139 -4.11 12.37 -13.13
CA VAL A 139 -3.06 12.44 -12.11
C VAL A 139 -1.82 11.70 -12.58
N ARG A 140 -0.64 12.35 -12.44
CA ARG A 140 0.67 11.84 -12.85
C ARG A 140 1.70 11.81 -11.73
N PHE A 141 1.43 12.44 -10.59
CA PHE A 141 2.30 12.34 -9.42
C PHE A 141 2.11 10.98 -8.72
N PRO A 142 3.11 10.51 -7.95
CA PRO A 142 3.05 9.23 -7.25
C PRO A 142 1.83 9.08 -6.36
N ALA A 143 1.20 7.91 -6.41
CA ALA A 143 0.17 7.50 -5.47
C ALA A 143 0.59 6.23 -4.76
N VAL A 144 0.35 6.15 -3.46
CA VAL A 144 0.68 4.99 -2.61
C VAL A 144 -0.57 4.39 -1.99
N TYR A 145 -0.52 3.10 -1.75
CA TYR A 145 -1.60 2.31 -1.23
C TYR A 145 -1.39 2.04 0.27
N ASP A 146 -2.34 2.47 1.09
CA ASP A 146 -2.31 2.32 2.56
C ASP A 146 -3.58 1.64 3.09
N PRO A 147 -3.86 0.39 2.70
CA PRO A 147 -5.13 -0.30 2.99
C PRO A 147 -5.36 -0.52 4.49
N ALA A 148 -4.29 -0.62 5.27
CA ALA A 148 -4.37 -0.76 6.73
C ALA A 148 -4.39 0.59 7.46
N GLY A 149 -4.24 1.72 6.76
CA GLY A 149 -4.20 3.06 7.35
C GLY A 149 -2.98 3.28 8.26
N GLN A 150 -1.87 2.60 8.01
CA GLN A 150 -0.67 2.71 8.85
C GLN A 150 -0.02 4.09 8.67
N ILE A 151 0.16 4.53 7.42
CA ILE A 151 0.69 5.86 7.14
C ILE A 151 -0.30 6.91 7.65
N ALA A 152 -1.59 6.77 7.32
CA ALA A 152 -2.63 7.69 7.77
C ALA A 152 -2.66 7.83 9.30
N GLY A 153 -2.51 6.73 10.04
CA GLY A 153 -2.46 6.72 11.51
C GLY A 153 -1.30 7.55 12.07
N GLU A 154 -0.08 7.40 11.53
CA GLU A 154 1.10 8.15 11.96
C GLU A 154 0.99 9.66 11.64
N TYR A 155 0.21 10.01 10.64
CA TYR A 155 -0.09 11.40 10.31
C TYR A 155 -1.35 11.94 10.98
N GLY A 156 -1.98 11.16 11.88
CA GLY A 156 -3.16 11.58 12.62
C GLY A 156 -4.40 11.78 11.74
N VAL A 157 -4.45 11.14 10.57
CA VAL A 157 -5.58 11.24 9.62
C VAL A 157 -6.70 10.32 10.10
N ASN A 158 -7.54 10.80 11.03
CA ASN A 158 -8.65 10.08 11.63
C ASN A 158 -9.93 10.91 11.75
N VAL A 159 -9.90 12.18 11.30
CA VAL A 159 -11.01 13.13 11.49
C VAL A 159 -11.76 13.46 10.20
N GLY A 160 -11.34 12.88 9.08
CA GLY A 160 -11.98 13.11 7.78
C GLY A 160 -10.97 13.37 6.66
N LEU A 161 -11.48 13.46 5.43
CA LEU A 161 -10.70 13.66 4.21
C LEU A 161 -11.25 14.87 3.43
N PRO A 162 -10.41 15.50 2.56
CA PRO A 162 -8.97 15.28 2.40
C PRO A 162 -8.15 15.86 3.54
N VAL A 163 -6.91 15.35 3.72
CA VAL A 163 -5.91 15.98 4.57
C VAL A 163 -4.63 16.14 3.75
N SER A 164 -4.02 17.32 3.81
CA SER A 164 -2.75 17.58 3.13
C SER A 164 -1.68 18.04 4.12
N ILE A 165 -0.54 17.36 4.07
CA ILE A 165 0.63 17.65 4.93
C ILE A 165 1.71 18.28 4.06
N PHE A 166 2.13 19.48 4.44
CA PHE A 166 3.17 20.24 3.75
C PHE A 166 4.48 20.09 4.49
N ILE A 167 5.49 19.55 3.82
CA ILE A 167 6.80 19.18 4.38
C ILE A 167 7.86 20.00 3.63
N ASP A 168 8.70 20.70 4.37
CA ASP A 168 9.77 21.50 3.80
C ASP A 168 10.99 20.64 3.37
N ARG A 169 12.00 21.28 2.78
CA ARG A 169 13.23 20.62 2.29
C ARG A 169 14.03 19.93 3.39
N SER A 170 13.90 20.36 4.63
CA SER A 170 14.57 19.74 5.78
C SER A 170 13.84 18.46 6.26
N GLY A 171 12.62 18.21 5.76
CA GLY A 171 11.76 17.11 6.17
C GLY A 171 10.89 17.45 7.37
N MET A 172 10.72 18.73 7.69
CA MET A 172 9.87 19.19 8.79
C MET A 172 8.44 19.45 8.29
N VAL A 173 7.44 19.09 9.08
CA VAL A 173 6.04 19.43 8.82
C VAL A 173 5.86 20.93 9.01
N ASN A 174 5.61 21.65 7.93
CA ASN A 174 5.40 23.09 7.92
C ASN A 174 3.93 23.44 8.18
N PHE A 175 3.01 22.68 7.58
CA PHE A 175 1.58 22.92 7.71
C PHE A 175 0.76 21.63 7.54
N ILE A 176 -0.40 21.58 8.19
CA ILE A 176 -1.41 20.50 8.06
C ILE A 176 -2.73 21.15 7.67
N GLN A 177 -3.22 20.85 6.49
CA GLN A 177 -4.51 21.31 6.00
C GLN A 177 -5.56 20.22 6.18
N LEU A 178 -6.62 20.55 6.87
CA LEU A 178 -7.81 19.71 7.02
C LEU A 178 -8.90 20.19 6.06
N GLY A 179 -9.48 19.27 5.33
CA GLY A 179 -10.52 19.56 4.34
C GLY A 179 -9.98 20.09 3.02
N GLN A 180 -10.88 20.27 2.07
CA GLN A 180 -10.60 20.70 0.70
C GLN A 180 -9.96 22.09 0.65
N MET A 181 -8.96 22.24 -0.23
CA MET A 181 -8.27 23.53 -0.46
C MET A 181 -8.81 24.26 -1.68
N SER A 182 -8.81 25.59 -1.60
CA SER A 182 -8.86 26.44 -2.77
C SER A 182 -7.47 26.57 -3.43
N ASN A 183 -7.42 27.07 -4.67
CA ASN A 183 -6.14 27.32 -5.33
C ASN A 183 -5.24 28.27 -4.53
N SER A 184 -5.80 29.31 -3.95
CA SER A 184 -5.03 30.28 -3.14
C SER A 184 -4.43 29.67 -1.88
N ILE A 185 -5.17 28.79 -1.20
CA ILE A 185 -4.68 28.09 0.00
C ILE A 185 -3.54 27.12 -0.39
N LEU A 186 -3.74 26.30 -1.43
CA LEU A 186 -2.73 25.36 -1.90
C LEU A 186 -1.43 26.11 -2.31
N GLU A 187 -1.54 27.14 -3.12
CA GLU A 187 -0.38 27.93 -3.54
C GLU A 187 0.34 28.61 -2.36
N GLN A 188 -0.39 29.17 -1.41
CA GLN A 188 0.18 29.79 -0.21
C GLN A 188 1.05 28.78 0.56
N HIS A 189 0.55 27.57 0.81
CA HIS A 189 1.29 26.55 1.54
C HIS A 189 2.46 25.96 0.73
N ILE A 190 2.29 25.77 -0.58
CA ILE A 190 3.42 25.35 -1.41
C ILE A 190 4.55 26.37 -1.36
N ARG A 191 4.24 27.68 -1.47
CA ARG A 191 5.26 28.75 -1.43
C ARG A 191 5.99 28.81 -0.10
N SER A 192 5.39 28.35 1.00
CA SER A 192 6.06 28.33 2.31
C SER A 192 7.09 27.20 2.47
N ILE A 193 7.08 26.19 1.57
CA ILE A 193 7.97 25.03 1.64
C ILE A 193 8.96 24.90 0.48
N VAL A 194 8.80 25.68 -0.62
CA VAL A 194 9.65 25.59 -1.84
C VAL A 194 10.92 26.43 -1.78
#